data_7fcd02407c02e2951323250dd7610dd9
#
_entry.id   7fcd02407c02e2951323250dd7610dd9
#
_cell.length_a   1.000
_cell.length_b   1.000
_cell.length_c   1.000
_cell.angle_alpha   90.00
_cell.angle_beta   90.00
_cell.angle_gamma   90.00
#
_symmetry.space_group_name_H-M   'P 1'
#
loop_
_entity.id
_entity.type
_entity.pdbx_description
1 polymer ?
#
loop_
_entity_poly.entity_id
_entity_poly.type
_entity_poly.pdbx_seq_one_letter_code
_entity_poly.pdbx_strand_id
1 'polypeptide(L)'
;AAFAIKAREEILLGAKVNDVLVTGATGGVGSIAVMILNKMGYNVTAVSGKDSKADYLKSLGAKSVINRAEFDKDPKLIDKGLWDGVVDTVGGKILANAIVQTNSNGIVAVCGNASTNELNTNVIPFMLRGIKLWGMDSANCSIKRREFIWGEAAKLIDFNLLEKSIQTVSLEELIETYPKILKGEISGRVLVDLNK
;
A
#
# COMPACT_ATOMS: atom_id res chain seq x y z
N ALA A 1 -2.99 4.42 -4.34
CA ALA A 1 -4.15 3.50 -4.48
C ALA A 1 -4.61 3.37 -5.94
N ALA A 2 -4.90 4.49 -6.67
CA ALA A 2 -5.35 4.44 -8.06
C ALA A 2 -4.40 3.68 -9.00
N PHE A 3 -3.10 3.71 -8.74
CA PHE A 3 -2.10 2.97 -9.52
C PHE A 3 -2.13 1.45 -9.27
N ALA A 4 -2.62 0.98 -8.12
CA ALA A 4 -2.82 -0.45 -7.89
C ALA A 4 -3.88 -1.05 -8.85
N ILE A 5 -4.85 -0.22 -9.28
CA ILE A 5 -5.84 -0.61 -10.29
C ILE A 5 -5.16 -0.89 -11.63
N LYS A 6 -4.15 -0.08 -12.00
CA LYS A 6 -3.42 -0.26 -13.26
C LYS A 6 -2.49 -1.48 -13.24
N ALA A 7 -1.93 -1.83 -12.09
CA ALA A 7 -1.15 -3.07 -11.96
C ALA A 7 -1.97 -4.29 -12.40
N ARG A 8 -3.29 -4.28 -12.17
CA ARG A 8 -4.21 -5.32 -12.64
C ARG A 8 -4.21 -5.50 -14.15
N GLU A 9 -4.17 -4.42 -14.95
CA GLU A 9 -4.24 -4.54 -16.40
C GLU A 9 -3.02 -5.28 -16.98
N GLU A 10 -1.85 -5.13 -16.34
CA GLU A 10 -0.63 -5.82 -16.77
C GLU A 10 -0.52 -7.23 -16.20
N ILE A 11 -1.15 -7.51 -15.05
CA ILE A 11 -1.26 -8.84 -14.45
C ILE A 11 -2.16 -9.75 -15.32
N LEU A 12 -3.11 -9.19 -16.05
CA LEU A 12 -4.10 -9.93 -16.84
C LEU A 12 -3.55 -10.73 -18.04
N LEU A 13 -2.25 -10.73 -18.27
CA LEU A 13 -1.63 -11.62 -19.26
C LEU A 13 -1.55 -13.10 -18.81
N GLY A 14 -2.40 -13.52 -17.87
CA GLY A 14 -2.63 -14.93 -17.55
C GLY A 14 -2.42 -15.39 -16.11
N ALA A 15 -2.04 -14.51 -15.19
CA ALA A 15 -1.92 -14.88 -13.78
C ALA A 15 -3.21 -14.60 -13.01
N LYS A 16 -3.74 -15.60 -12.29
CA LYS A 16 -4.77 -15.36 -11.27
C LYS A 16 -4.12 -14.65 -10.11
N VAL A 17 -4.42 -13.37 -9.91
CA VAL A 17 -4.01 -12.63 -8.71
C VAL A 17 -5.12 -12.76 -7.68
N ASN A 18 -4.82 -13.40 -6.55
CA ASN A 18 -5.75 -13.55 -5.44
C ASN A 18 -5.24 -12.85 -4.19
N ASP A 19 -3.98 -13.05 -3.82
CA ASP A 19 -3.42 -12.63 -2.55
C ASP A 19 -2.52 -11.41 -2.75
N VAL A 20 -2.90 -10.28 -2.15
CA VAL A 20 -2.21 -9.01 -2.29
C VAL A 20 -1.76 -8.48 -0.94
N LEU A 21 -0.48 -8.15 -0.84
CA LEU A 21 0.11 -7.49 0.32
C LEU A 21 0.04 -5.98 0.17
N VAL A 22 -0.33 -5.28 1.24
CA VAL A 22 -0.25 -3.82 1.33
C VAL A 22 0.62 -3.43 2.51
N THR A 23 1.77 -2.81 2.27
CA THR A 23 2.63 -2.30 3.33
C THR A 23 2.25 -0.87 3.71
N GLY A 24 2.55 -0.45 4.95
CA GLY A 24 2.15 0.86 5.45
C GLY A 24 0.62 1.06 5.42
N ALA A 25 -0.12 -0.02 5.63
CA ALA A 25 -1.56 -0.10 5.39
C ALA A 25 -2.40 0.90 6.20
N THR A 26 -1.94 1.37 7.35
CA THR A 26 -2.63 2.40 8.15
C THR A 26 -2.40 3.82 7.67
N GLY A 27 -1.48 4.03 6.72
CA GLY A 27 -1.19 5.34 6.13
C GLY A 27 -2.24 5.77 5.11
N GLY A 28 -2.14 7.03 4.67
CA GLY A 28 -3.11 7.60 3.75
C GLY A 28 -3.19 6.91 2.37
N VAL A 29 -2.09 6.37 1.85
CA VAL A 29 -2.09 5.60 0.59
C VAL A 29 -2.49 4.15 0.85
N GLY A 30 -1.88 3.51 1.87
CA GLY A 30 -2.11 2.10 2.17
C GLY A 30 -3.56 1.79 2.53
N SER A 31 -4.23 2.63 3.34
CA SER A 31 -5.64 2.42 3.72
C SER A 31 -6.59 2.45 2.52
N ILE A 32 -6.36 3.37 1.59
CA ILE A 32 -7.14 3.43 0.34
C ILE A 32 -6.82 2.25 -0.56
N ALA A 33 -5.56 1.79 -0.60
CA ALA A 33 -5.18 0.59 -1.35
C ALA A 33 -5.91 -0.65 -0.82
N VAL A 34 -5.95 -0.85 0.50
CA VAL A 34 -6.72 -1.94 1.14
C VAL A 34 -8.17 -1.91 0.70
N MET A 35 -8.83 -0.76 0.81
CA MET A 35 -10.24 -0.58 0.45
C MET A 35 -10.52 -0.93 -1.02
N ILE A 36 -9.73 -0.36 -1.94
CA ILE A 36 -9.91 -0.57 -3.38
C ILE A 36 -9.65 -2.03 -3.76
N LEU A 37 -8.57 -2.63 -3.27
CA LEU A 37 -8.21 -4.01 -3.58
C LEU A 37 -9.26 -5.00 -3.05
N ASN A 38 -9.77 -4.78 -1.85
CA ASN A 38 -10.88 -5.57 -1.33
C ASN A 38 -12.13 -5.45 -2.20
N LYS A 39 -12.51 -4.22 -2.60
CA LYS A 39 -13.66 -3.99 -3.48
C LYS A 39 -13.49 -4.65 -4.86
N MET A 40 -12.26 -4.83 -5.30
CA MET A 40 -11.91 -5.57 -6.52
C MET A 40 -11.93 -7.10 -6.34
N GLY A 41 -12.17 -7.61 -5.13
CA GLY A 41 -12.27 -9.03 -4.83
C GLY A 41 -10.97 -9.74 -4.48
N TYR A 42 -9.90 -8.99 -4.18
CA TYR A 42 -8.63 -9.57 -3.76
C TYR A 42 -8.62 -9.94 -2.27
N ASN A 43 -7.88 -10.96 -1.90
CA ASN A 43 -7.55 -11.27 -0.51
C ASN A 43 -6.43 -10.31 -0.05
N VAL A 44 -6.77 -9.27 0.66
CA VAL A 44 -5.80 -8.26 1.09
C VAL A 44 -5.20 -8.61 2.43
N THR A 45 -3.88 -8.73 2.48
CA THR A 45 -3.11 -8.78 3.73
C THR A 45 -2.48 -7.41 3.97
N ALA A 46 -2.79 -6.81 5.11
CA ALA A 46 -2.30 -5.50 5.49
C ALA A 46 -1.11 -5.62 6.44
N VAL A 47 -0.01 -4.89 6.16
CA VAL A 47 1.16 -4.80 7.05
C VAL A 47 1.14 -3.46 7.77
N SER A 48 1.16 -3.50 9.11
CA SER A 48 1.16 -2.30 9.95
C SER A 48 2.03 -2.48 11.18
N GLY A 49 2.65 -1.41 11.67
CA GLY A 49 3.30 -1.37 12.98
C GLY A 49 2.37 -0.93 14.11
N LYS A 50 1.06 -0.81 13.86
CA LYS A 50 0.05 -0.33 14.81
C LYS A 50 -0.95 -1.44 15.09
N ASP A 51 -0.68 -2.29 16.07
CA ASP A 51 -1.55 -3.43 16.43
C ASP A 51 -2.96 -2.97 16.83
N SER A 52 -3.07 -1.82 17.49
CA SER A 52 -4.35 -1.20 17.85
C SER A 52 -5.23 -0.81 16.65
N LYS A 53 -4.70 -0.87 15.43
CA LYS A 53 -5.43 -0.54 14.19
C LYS A 53 -5.83 -1.77 13.37
N ALA A 54 -5.66 -2.98 13.92
CA ALA A 54 -6.04 -4.21 13.22
C ALA A 54 -7.53 -4.23 12.82
N ASP A 55 -8.42 -3.85 13.74
CA ASP A 55 -9.86 -3.82 13.47
C ASP A 55 -10.24 -2.73 12.47
N TYR A 56 -9.57 -1.59 12.50
CA TYR A 56 -9.71 -0.56 11.46
C TYR A 56 -9.32 -1.10 10.08
N LEU A 57 -8.18 -1.79 9.95
CA LEU A 57 -7.77 -2.37 8.67
C LEU A 57 -8.73 -3.46 8.18
N LYS A 58 -9.27 -4.28 9.10
CA LYS A 58 -10.30 -5.26 8.76
C LYS A 58 -11.60 -4.58 8.31
N SER A 59 -11.99 -3.46 8.93
CA SER A 59 -13.18 -2.70 8.50
C SER A 59 -13.02 -2.09 7.11
N LEU A 60 -11.78 -1.83 6.65
CA LEU A 60 -11.47 -1.44 5.27
C LEU A 60 -11.46 -2.62 4.29
N GLY A 61 -11.58 -3.85 4.79
CA GLY A 61 -11.61 -5.07 3.98
C GLY A 61 -10.30 -5.88 3.97
N ALA A 62 -9.35 -5.61 4.87
CA ALA A 62 -8.21 -6.49 5.02
C ALA A 62 -8.65 -7.85 5.59
N LYS A 63 -8.33 -8.94 4.88
CA LYS A 63 -8.60 -10.32 5.31
C LYS A 63 -7.71 -10.72 6.48
N SER A 64 -6.46 -10.24 6.48
CA SER A 64 -5.50 -10.47 7.54
C SER A 64 -4.64 -9.23 7.78
N VAL A 65 -4.09 -9.13 8.99
CA VAL A 65 -3.17 -8.06 9.38
C VAL A 65 -1.93 -8.70 9.96
N ILE A 66 -0.76 -8.28 9.47
CA ILE A 66 0.56 -8.74 9.91
C ILE A 66 1.29 -7.56 10.54
N ASN A 67 1.96 -7.81 11.68
CA ASN A 67 2.82 -6.80 12.27
C ASN A 67 4.05 -6.58 11.39
N ARG A 68 4.41 -5.31 11.13
CA ARG A 68 5.56 -4.96 10.30
C ARG A 68 6.89 -5.52 10.80
N ALA A 69 7.01 -5.83 12.11
CA ALA A 69 8.20 -6.43 12.70
C ALA A 69 8.55 -7.78 12.04
N GLU A 70 7.56 -8.49 11.48
CA GLU A 70 7.81 -9.73 10.72
C GLU A 70 8.57 -9.48 9.41
N PHE A 71 8.51 -8.25 8.88
CA PHE A 71 9.21 -7.82 7.67
C PHE A 71 10.47 -7.00 7.95
N ASP A 72 10.67 -6.53 9.20
CA ASP A 72 11.81 -5.68 9.58
C ASP A 72 13.04 -6.52 9.96
N LYS A 73 13.44 -7.39 9.07
CA LYS A 73 14.60 -8.29 9.19
C LYS A 73 15.35 -8.33 7.87
N ASP A 74 16.58 -8.85 7.89
CA ASP A 74 17.33 -9.00 6.65
C ASP A 74 16.64 -10.02 5.72
N PRO A 75 16.44 -9.66 4.44
CA PRO A 75 15.74 -10.53 3.51
C PRO A 75 16.58 -11.76 3.18
N LYS A 76 15.93 -12.89 2.98
CA LYS A 76 16.54 -14.08 2.39
C LYS A 76 16.86 -13.84 0.92
N LEU A 77 17.69 -14.68 0.31
CA LEU A 77 17.88 -14.67 -1.14
C LEU A 77 16.57 -14.89 -1.90
N ILE A 78 15.75 -15.83 -1.40
CA ILE A 78 14.40 -16.14 -1.84
C ILE A 78 13.63 -16.75 -0.66
N ASP A 79 12.34 -16.48 -0.55
CA ASP A 79 11.48 -17.08 0.48
C ASP A 79 10.26 -17.75 -0.15
N LYS A 80 9.39 -18.37 0.67
CA LYS A 80 8.13 -18.93 0.20
C LYS A 80 7.31 -17.85 -0.50
N GLY A 81 6.80 -18.16 -1.71
CA GLY A 81 5.86 -17.29 -2.41
C GLY A 81 4.52 -17.25 -1.68
N LEU A 82 4.04 -16.05 -1.38
CA LEU A 82 2.81 -15.82 -0.64
C LEU A 82 1.90 -14.79 -1.33
N TRP A 83 2.50 -13.85 -2.08
CA TRP A 83 1.80 -12.71 -2.64
C TRP A 83 1.84 -12.71 -4.16
N ASP A 84 0.69 -12.58 -4.80
CA ASP A 84 0.59 -12.41 -6.25
C ASP A 84 0.80 -10.94 -6.64
N GLY A 85 0.50 -10.04 -5.73
CA GLY A 85 0.73 -8.62 -5.88
C GLY A 85 1.14 -7.95 -4.57
N VAL A 86 1.92 -6.88 -4.66
CA VAL A 86 2.32 -6.05 -3.53
C VAL A 86 2.10 -4.58 -3.86
N VAL A 87 1.51 -3.84 -2.92
CA VAL A 87 1.49 -2.38 -2.94
C VAL A 87 2.36 -1.90 -1.78
N ASP A 88 3.53 -1.36 -2.11
CA ASP A 88 4.47 -0.88 -1.10
C ASP A 88 4.47 0.64 -0.99
N THR A 89 4.39 1.11 0.27
CA THR A 89 4.46 2.52 0.64
C THR A 89 5.61 2.83 1.59
N VAL A 90 6.43 1.83 1.93
CA VAL A 90 7.39 1.90 3.04
C VAL A 90 8.83 1.87 2.59
N GLY A 91 9.17 1.01 1.62
CA GLY A 91 10.55 0.81 1.19
C GLY A 91 11.38 -0.06 2.16
N GLY A 92 12.70 -0.01 2.01
CA GLY A 92 13.67 -0.64 2.89
C GLY A 92 13.54 -2.16 3.02
N LYS A 93 13.81 -2.66 4.23
CA LYS A 93 13.73 -4.10 4.55
C LYS A 93 12.32 -4.67 4.33
N ILE A 94 11.29 -3.88 4.57
CA ILE A 94 9.89 -4.30 4.39
C ILE A 94 9.63 -4.60 2.92
N LEU A 95 10.02 -3.70 2.03
CA LEU A 95 9.92 -3.93 0.58
C LEU A 95 10.77 -5.12 0.14
N ALA A 96 12.02 -5.23 0.62
CA ALA A 96 12.91 -6.33 0.27
C ALA A 96 12.32 -7.69 0.66
N ASN A 97 11.74 -7.81 1.85
CA ASN A 97 11.04 -9.04 2.30
C ASN A 97 9.76 -9.32 1.49
N ALA A 98 9.01 -8.29 1.12
CA ALA A 98 7.85 -8.44 0.26
C ALA A 98 8.23 -8.97 -1.14
N ILE A 99 9.35 -8.49 -1.72
CA ILE A 99 9.88 -8.96 -3.01
C ILE A 99 10.21 -10.47 -2.95
N VAL A 100 10.98 -10.93 -1.95
CA VAL A 100 11.40 -12.33 -1.89
C VAL A 100 10.24 -13.29 -1.58
N GLN A 101 9.11 -12.78 -1.08
CA GLN A 101 7.87 -13.52 -0.82
C GLN A 101 6.85 -13.39 -1.95
N THR A 102 7.17 -12.72 -3.04
CA THR A 102 6.26 -12.58 -4.18
C THR A 102 6.27 -13.86 -5.03
N ASN A 103 5.10 -14.27 -5.49
CA ASN A 103 4.89 -15.44 -6.35
C ASN A 103 5.46 -15.22 -7.75
N SER A 104 5.57 -16.29 -8.53
CA SER A 104 6.00 -16.22 -9.93
C SER A 104 5.08 -15.32 -10.74
N ASN A 105 5.69 -14.46 -11.57
CA ASN A 105 5.06 -13.42 -12.38
C ASN A 105 4.32 -12.33 -11.59
N GLY A 106 4.49 -12.28 -10.25
CA GLY A 106 3.87 -11.28 -9.41
C GLY A 106 4.43 -9.86 -9.65
N ILE A 107 3.65 -8.86 -9.22
CA ILE A 107 4.01 -7.45 -9.37
C ILE A 107 4.15 -6.79 -8.01
N VAL A 108 5.23 -6.06 -7.83
CA VAL A 108 5.50 -5.22 -6.67
C VAL A 108 5.43 -3.75 -7.11
N ALA A 109 4.32 -3.09 -6.77
CA ALA A 109 4.09 -1.67 -7.06
C ALA A 109 4.62 -0.80 -5.91
N VAL A 110 5.65 -0.01 -6.17
CA VAL A 110 6.29 0.86 -5.19
C VAL A 110 5.81 2.29 -5.38
N CYS A 111 5.17 2.85 -4.36
CA CYS A 111 4.61 4.21 -4.42
C CYS A 111 5.00 5.09 -3.20
N GLY A 112 5.92 4.62 -2.36
CA GLY A 112 6.39 5.38 -1.21
C GLY A 112 7.67 4.80 -0.61
N ASN A 113 8.25 5.56 0.30
CA ASN A 113 9.55 5.29 0.92
C ASN A 113 9.56 5.79 2.39
N ALA A 114 8.47 5.54 3.10
CA ALA A 114 8.28 6.07 4.46
C ALA A 114 9.36 5.64 5.47
N SER A 115 10.06 4.52 5.21
CA SER A 115 11.20 4.07 6.02
C SER A 115 12.53 4.59 5.49
N THR A 116 12.84 4.31 4.22
CA THR A 116 14.11 4.68 3.58
C THR A 116 14.01 4.61 2.06
N ASN A 117 14.90 5.33 1.38
CA ASN A 117 15.08 5.27 -0.08
C ASN A 117 15.92 4.06 -0.52
N GLU A 118 16.59 3.39 0.41
CA GLU A 118 17.45 2.26 0.10
C GLU A 118 16.63 0.97 -0.09
N LEU A 119 17.03 0.17 -1.05
CA LEU A 119 16.51 -1.17 -1.29
C LEU A 119 17.66 -2.16 -1.38
N ASN A 120 17.90 -2.89 -0.30
CA ASN A 120 18.87 -3.97 -0.28
C ASN A 120 18.19 -5.29 -0.69
N THR A 121 18.36 -5.68 -1.94
CA THR A 121 17.79 -6.91 -2.52
C THR A 121 18.79 -7.55 -3.49
N ASN A 122 18.43 -8.68 -4.09
CA ASN A 122 19.24 -9.40 -5.06
C ASN A 122 18.42 -9.75 -6.31
N VAL A 123 19.08 -10.21 -7.37
CA VAL A 123 18.42 -10.50 -8.66
C VAL A 123 17.65 -11.83 -8.69
N ILE A 124 17.84 -12.70 -7.70
CA ILE A 124 17.31 -14.08 -7.71
C ILE A 124 15.77 -14.12 -7.81
N PRO A 125 15.00 -13.36 -7.02
CA PRO A 125 13.54 -13.35 -7.16
C PRO A 125 13.07 -12.95 -8.56
N PHE A 126 13.75 -11.98 -9.16
CA PHE A 126 13.44 -11.49 -10.50
C PHE A 126 13.75 -12.55 -11.58
N MET A 127 14.92 -13.19 -11.50
CA MET A 127 15.33 -14.22 -12.46
C MET A 127 14.51 -15.49 -12.35
N LEU A 128 14.30 -16.00 -11.13
CA LEU A 128 13.65 -17.30 -10.93
C LEU A 128 12.13 -17.25 -10.97
N ARG A 129 11.54 -16.10 -10.64
CA ARG A 129 10.08 -15.94 -10.57
C ARG A 129 9.51 -14.91 -11.55
N GLY A 130 10.34 -14.22 -12.33
CA GLY A 130 9.87 -13.20 -13.26
C GLY A 130 9.11 -12.05 -12.57
N ILE A 131 9.46 -11.73 -11.33
CA ILE A 131 8.82 -10.67 -10.55
C ILE A 131 9.07 -9.32 -11.23
N LYS A 132 8.05 -8.48 -11.24
CA LYS A 132 8.13 -7.11 -11.75
C LYS A 132 8.15 -6.13 -10.59
N LEU A 133 9.22 -5.36 -10.46
CA LEU A 133 9.30 -4.22 -9.55
C LEU A 133 8.93 -2.96 -10.34
N TRP A 134 7.82 -2.32 -9.97
CA TRP A 134 7.27 -1.22 -10.73
C TRP A 134 7.14 0.05 -9.89
N GLY A 135 7.89 1.09 -10.23
CA GLY A 135 7.78 2.43 -9.65
C GLY A 135 6.51 3.14 -10.11
N MET A 136 5.74 3.66 -9.17
CA MET A 136 4.50 4.38 -9.43
C MET A 136 4.75 5.89 -9.52
N ASP A 137 5.18 6.38 -10.68
CA ASP A 137 5.32 7.82 -10.91
C ASP A 137 3.94 8.48 -11.05
N SER A 138 3.44 9.01 -9.94
CA SER A 138 2.17 9.72 -9.92
C SER A 138 2.32 11.19 -10.31
N ALA A 139 3.49 11.78 -10.15
CA ALA A 139 3.73 13.20 -10.43
C ALA A 139 3.68 13.49 -11.92
N ASN A 140 4.34 12.66 -12.73
CA ASN A 140 4.43 12.82 -14.19
C ASN A 140 3.34 12.07 -14.96
N CYS A 141 2.29 11.59 -14.27
CA CYS A 141 1.17 10.91 -14.90
C CYS A 141 0.41 11.86 -15.84
N SER A 142 0.24 11.49 -17.11
CA SER A 142 -0.51 12.31 -18.08
C SER A 142 -1.95 12.56 -17.61
N ILE A 143 -2.52 13.70 -17.99
CA ILE A 143 -3.88 14.10 -17.60
C ILE A 143 -4.88 13.01 -18.02
N LYS A 144 -4.82 12.55 -19.27
CA LYS A 144 -5.72 11.50 -19.79
C LYS A 144 -5.67 10.21 -18.97
N ARG A 145 -4.45 9.76 -18.59
CA ARG A 145 -4.28 8.58 -17.74
C ARG A 145 -4.79 8.82 -16.34
N ARG A 146 -4.58 10.03 -15.81
CA ARG A 146 -5.05 10.44 -14.47
C ARG A 146 -6.58 10.45 -14.40
N GLU A 147 -7.25 11.03 -15.37
CA GLU A 147 -8.71 11.05 -15.47
C GLU A 147 -9.30 9.64 -15.52
N PHE A 148 -8.74 8.75 -16.33
CA PHE A 148 -9.14 7.35 -16.38
C PHE A 148 -8.99 6.67 -15.01
N ILE A 149 -7.82 6.82 -14.35
CA ILE A 149 -7.54 6.20 -13.05
C ILE A 149 -8.48 6.74 -11.96
N TRP A 150 -8.74 8.05 -11.95
CA TRP A 150 -9.68 8.66 -11.01
C TRP A 150 -11.13 8.20 -11.25
N GLY A 151 -11.54 8.07 -12.50
CA GLY A 151 -12.85 7.52 -12.85
C GLY A 151 -13.04 6.09 -12.36
N GLU A 152 -12.03 5.24 -12.48
CA GLU A 152 -12.08 3.88 -11.95
C GLU A 152 -12.02 3.86 -10.40
N ALA A 153 -11.17 4.70 -9.79
CA ALA A 153 -11.06 4.79 -8.35
C ALA A 153 -12.37 5.25 -7.69
N ALA A 154 -13.06 6.22 -8.29
CA ALA A 154 -14.34 6.73 -7.78
C ALA A 154 -15.44 5.67 -7.70
N LYS A 155 -15.42 4.65 -8.58
CA LYS A 155 -16.36 3.52 -8.55
C LYS A 155 -16.07 2.52 -7.43
N LEU A 156 -14.85 2.51 -6.92
CA LEU A 156 -14.34 1.50 -5.98
C LEU A 156 -14.18 2.04 -4.55
N ILE A 157 -14.11 3.36 -4.38
CA ILE A 157 -13.98 3.98 -3.05
C ILE A 157 -15.34 3.99 -2.35
N ASP A 158 -15.37 3.48 -1.13
CA ASP A 158 -16.47 3.68 -0.21
C ASP A 158 -16.22 4.97 0.59
N PHE A 159 -16.99 6.01 0.28
CA PHE A 159 -16.82 7.33 0.91
C PHE A 159 -17.16 7.31 2.40
N ASN A 160 -18.12 6.47 2.85
CA ASN A 160 -18.44 6.36 4.27
C ASN A 160 -17.29 5.75 5.08
N LEU A 161 -16.53 4.81 4.48
CA LEU A 161 -15.34 4.25 5.09
C LEU A 161 -14.17 5.24 5.03
N LEU A 162 -14.07 6.01 3.94
CA LEU A 162 -13.04 7.03 3.79
C LEU A 162 -13.17 8.13 4.84
N GLU A 163 -14.37 8.64 5.09
CA GLU A 163 -14.63 9.66 6.12
C GLU A 163 -14.19 9.22 7.51
N LYS A 164 -14.41 7.95 7.87
CA LYS A 164 -13.95 7.38 9.15
C LYS A 164 -12.42 7.35 9.29
N SER A 165 -11.69 7.50 8.19
CA SER A 165 -10.23 7.55 8.16
C SER A 165 -9.68 8.98 8.23
N ILE A 166 -10.54 10.00 8.29
CA ILE A 166 -10.16 11.40 8.29
C ILE A 166 -10.27 11.96 9.71
N GLN A 167 -9.19 12.60 10.16
CA GLN A 167 -9.17 13.45 11.33
C GLN A 167 -9.19 14.91 10.87
N THR A 168 -10.19 15.68 11.30
CA THR A 168 -10.26 17.10 10.98
C THR A 168 -9.69 17.94 12.12
N VAL A 169 -8.76 18.82 11.80
CA VAL A 169 -8.08 19.73 12.72
C VAL A 169 -8.19 21.17 12.23
N SER A 170 -8.07 22.15 13.14
CA SER A 170 -7.91 23.55 12.77
C SER A 170 -6.47 23.84 12.31
N LEU A 171 -6.22 25.04 11.83
CA LEU A 171 -4.88 25.47 11.43
C LEU A 171 -3.93 25.54 12.64
N GLU A 172 -4.43 25.95 13.80
CA GLU A 172 -3.67 26.02 15.05
C GLU A 172 -3.31 24.62 15.56
N GLU A 173 -4.27 23.68 15.53
CA GLU A 173 -4.07 22.27 15.94
C GLU A 173 -3.05 21.54 15.05
N LEU A 174 -2.78 22.07 13.84
CA LEU A 174 -1.81 21.49 12.92
C LEU A 174 -0.39 21.50 13.49
N ILE A 175 -0.03 22.52 14.28
CA ILE A 175 1.30 22.65 14.90
C ILE A 175 1.60 21.44 15.79
N GLU A 176 0.61 20.97 16.56
CA GLU A 176 0.75 19.80 17.43
C GLU A 176 0.57 18.48 16.67
N THR A 177 -0.17 18.52 15.57
CA THR A 177 -0.47 17.32 14.76
C THR A 177 0.71 16.94 13.85
N TYR A 178 1.42 17.91 13.31
CA TYR A 178 2.52 17.69 12.37
C TYR A 178 3.64 16.78 12.91
N PRO A 179 4.16 16.97 14.14
CA PRO A 179 5.15 16.05 14.71
C PRO A 179 4.64 14.61 14.83
N LYS A 180 3.35 14.41 15.09
CA LYS A 180 2.72 13.07 15.18
C LYS A 180 2.68 12.39 13.80
N ILE A 181 2.45 13.17 12.74
CA ILE A 181 2.52 12.66 11.36
C ILE A 181 3.94 12.16 11.06
N LEU A 182 4.97 12.95 11.36
CA LEU A 182 6.37 12.59 11.13
C LEU A 182 6.80 11.34 11.91
N LYS A 183 6.28 11.16 13.12
CA LYS A 183 6.52 9.95 13.94
C LYS A 183 5.69 8.75 13.49
N GLY A 184 4.83 8.90 12.47
CA GLY A 184 3.93 7.86 12.01
C GLY A 184 2.83 7.47 12.99
N GLU A 185 2.49 8.33 13.95
CA GLU A 185 1.45 8.09 14.97
C GLU A 185 0.03 8.25 14.42
N ILE A 186 -0.13 9.06 13.37
CA ILE A 186 -1.41 9.31 12.71
C ILE A 186 -1.74 8.16 11.75
N SER A 187 -3.01 7.78 11.70
CA SER A 187 -3.56 6.82 10.73
C SER A 187 -4.54 7.54 9.80
N GLY A 188 -4.63 7.07 8.53
CA GLY A 188 -5.52 7.69 7.54
C GLY A 188 -5.03 9.04 7.05
N ARG A 189 -5.86 10.05 7.16
CA ARG A 189 -5.64 11.42 6.66
C ARG A 189 -5.92 12.46 7.74
N VAL A 190 -5.20 13.57 7.68
CA VAL A 190 -5.54 14.79 8.41
C VAL A 190 -6.07 15.81 7.41
N LEU A 191 -7.27 16.30 7.66
CA LEU A 191 -7.88 17.42 6.94
C LEU A 191 -7.76 18.66 7.80
N VAL A 192 -7.21 19.74 7.24
CA VAL A 192 -7.17 21.03 7.91
C VAL A 192 -8.40 21.82 7.48
N ASP A 193 -9.27 22.15 8.43
CA ASP A 193 -10.41 23.02 8.20
C ASP A 193 -10.00 24.47 8.54
N LEU A 194 -9.99 25.33 7.53
CA LEU A 194 -9.60 26.72 7.67
C LEU A 194 -10.69 27.60 8.32
N ASN A 195 -11.88 27.04 8.51
CA ASN A 195 -13.02 27.75 9.11
C ASN A 195 -13.32 27.28 10.55
N LYS A 196 -12.52 26.35 11.06
CA LYS A 196 -12.67 25.81 12.41
C LYS A 196 -11.82 26.56 13.42
#